data_013125ca493c8d7f5b1d7e5fec984ce0
#
_entry.id   013125ca493c8d7f5b1d7e5fec984ce0
#
_cell.length_a   1.000
_cell.length_b   1.000
_cell.length_c   1.000
_cell.angle_alpha   90.00
_cell.angle_beta   90.00
_cell.angle_gamma   90.00
#
_symmetry.space_group_name_H-M   'P 1'
#
loop_
_entity.id
_entity.type
_entity.pdbx_description
1 polymer ?
#
loop_
_entity_poly.entity_id
_entity_poly.type
_entity_poly.pdbx_seq_one_letter_code
_entity_poly.pdbx_strand_id
1 'polypeptide(L)'
;MAETLVGSKTLLDVRDLKMYFPLTRGIVLQRVVGYVRAVDGIGFTIEQGQTLGLVGESGSGKTTIGRTIIRLYKPTEGQIIFDGQDLARMEGEDLRQVRRRVQMVFQDPFASLNPRFTIGSLVAEPMHIFNMGSSSEIREKTAELLGVVGLRPEYIDRYPHEFSGGQRQRIAVARALSINPEFIVLDEPVSALDVSIRAQVLNLLQRLQNQFNLTYLFVSHDLSVVRHVADRIAVMYLGRIVELADRDELYAAPKHPYTQALLSAIPIPDPQIEKRRRRIILSGDLPSPINIPSGCRFHTRCPMAQQICREVDPAFERKEGREHYAACHFSERVTPPVA
;
A
#
# COMPACT_ATOMS: atom_id res chain seq x y z
N MET A 1 18.71 12.47 -27.08
CA MET A 1 17.42 12.34 -27.78
C MET A 1 16.35 12.45 -26.71
N ALA A 2 15.51 13.46 -26.79
CA ALA A 2 14.44 13.69 -25.83
C ALA A 2 13.33 12.68 -26.13
N GLU A 3 13.13 11.67 -25.27
CA GLU A 3 11.93 10.85 -25.30
C GLU A 3 10.74 11.74 -24.95
N THR A 4 9.86 11.89 -25.91
CA THR A 4 8.58 12.55 -25.81
C THR A 4 7.80 11.85 -24.68
N LEU A 5 7.56 12.54 -23.58
CA LEU A 5 6.62 12.13 -22.53
C LEU A 5 5.22 12.05 -23.17
N VAL A 6 4.87 10.88 -23.66
CA VAL A 6 3.47 10.51 -23.91
C VAL A 6 2.80 10.63 -22.54
N GLY A 7 1.81 11.52 -22.42
CA GLY A 7 1.10 11.76 -21.17
C GLY A 7 0.64 10.43 -20.57
N SER A 8 1.17 10.07 -19.41
CA SER A 8 0.82 8.83 -18.73
C SER A 8 -0.66 8.88 -18.36
N LYS A 9 -1.37 7.78 -18.62
CA LYS A 9 -2.80 7.66 -18.32
C LYS A 9 -2.99 7.39 -16.83
N THR A 10 -3.77 8.22 -16.15
CA THR A 10 -4.18 7.93 -14.75
C THR A 10 -5.05 6.68 -14.74
N LEU A 11 -4.59 5.64 -14.07
CA LEU A 11 -5.32 4.37 -13.93
C LEU A 11 -6.22 4.37 -12.70
N LEU A 12 -5.73 4.91 -11.57
CA LEU A 12 -6.47 5.02 -10.32
C LEU A 12 -6.48 6.48 -9.84
N ASP A 13 -7.67 7.00 -9.52
CA ASP A 13 -7.87 8.32 -8.93
C ASP A 13 -8.80 8.18 -7.71
N VAL A 14 -8.24 8.42 -6.53
CA VAL A 14 -8.93 8.34 -5.24
C VAL A 14 -9.22 9.77 -4.78
N ARG A 15 -10.51 10.07 -4.49
CA ARG A 15 -10.96 11.41 -4.12
C ARG A 15 -11.76 11.39 -2.82
N ASP A 16 -11.31 12.17 -1.85
CA ASP A 16 -11.94 12.36 -0.52
C ASP A 16 -12.44 11.04 0.10
N LEU A 17 -11.61 9.99 0.00
CA LEU A 17 -11.98 8.65 0.45
C LEU A 17 -12.04 8.59 1.97
N LYS A 18 -13.21 8.12 2.50
CA LYS A 18 -13.41 7.88 3.93
C LYS A 18 -13.85 6.44 4.17
N MET A 19 -13.27 5.84 5.20
CA MET A 19 -13.68 4.53 5.69
C MET A 19 -13.73 4.53 7.21
N TYR A 20 -14.95 4.48 7.74
CA TYR A 20 -15.25 4.52 9.16
C TYR A 20 -15.88 3.20 9.60
N PHE A 21 -15.37 2.63 10.69
CA PHE A 21 -15.96 1.44 11.29
C PHE A 21 -16.77 1.83 12.52
N PRO A 22 -18.07 1.46 12.61
CA PRO A 22 -18.89 1.78 13.75
C PRO A 22 -18.44 1.00 14.99
N LEU A 23 -18.34 1.69 16.12
CA LEU A 23 -18.18 1.09 17.43
C LEU A 23 -19.56 0.88 18.04
N THR A 24 -19.92 -0.38 18.29
CA THR A 24 -21.20 -0.74 18.85
C THR A 24 -21.05 -1.15 20.32
N ARG A 25 -22.02 -0.78 21.16
CA ARG A 25 -22.13 -1.22 22.55
C ARG A 25 -23.47 -1.89 22.79
N GLY A 26 -23.43 -3.00 23.52
CA GLY A 26 -24.61 -3.81 23.85
C GLY A 26 -24.58 -5.17 23.14
N ILE A 27 -25.11 -6.23 23.83
CA ILE A 27 -25.13 -7.61 23.33
C ILE A 27 -26.43 -7.85 22.55
N VAL A 28 -27.56 -7.37 23.02
CA VAL A 28 -28.90 -7.58 22.41
C VAL A 28 -29.35 -6.37 21.58
N LEU A 29 -29.17 -5.16 22.09
CA LEU A 29 -29.44 -3.90 21.41
C LEU A 29 -28.12 -3.19 21.15
N GLN A 30 -27.56 -3.39 19.96
CA GLN A 30 -26.33 -2.72 19.55
C GLN A 30 -26.64 -1.24 19.23
N ARG A 31 -26.03 -0.34 20.02
CA ARG A 31 -26.04 1.10 19.73
C ARG A 31 -24.68 1.54 19.27
N VAL A 32 -24.61 2.32 18.18
CA VAL A 32 -23.37 2.96 17.74
C VAL A 32 -23.00 4.02 18.75
N VAL A 33 -21.82 3.89 19.37
CA VAL A 33 -21.28 4.81 20.38
C VAL A 33 -20.12 5.67 19.86
N GLY A 34 -19.66 5.40 18.64
CA GLY A 34 -18.57 6.13 17.98
C GLY A 34 -18.12 5.45 16.69
N TYR A 35 -17.08 6.00 16.09
CA TYR A 35 -16.49 5.46 14.86
C TYR A 35 -14.97 5.41 14.95
N VAL A 36 -14.37 4.34 14.46
CA VAL A 36 -12.95 4.28 14.15
C VAL A 36 -12.77 4.88 12.77
N ARG A 37 -12.15 6.05 12.67
CA ARG A 37 -11.87 6.74 11.40
C ARG A 37 -10.56 6.22 10.82
N ALA A 38 -10.62 5.04 10.22
CA ALA A 38 -9.43 4.37 9.70
C ALA A 38 -8.84 5.06 8.46
N VAL A 39 -9.70 5.65 7.62
CA VAL A 39 -9.35 6.50 6.48
C VAL A 39 -10.28 7.70 6.51
N ASP A 40 -9.73 8.92 6.41
CA ASP A 40 -10.49 10.14 6.67
C ASP A 40 -10.12 11.27 5.70
N GLY A 41 -10.70 11.24 4.51
CA GLY A 41 -10.57 12.29 3.51
C GLY A 41 -9.22 12.26 2.78
N ILE A 42 -8.84 11.12 2.22
CA ILE A 42 -7.60 10.99 1.44
C ILE A 42 -7.86 11.12 -0.06
N GLY A 43 -6.89 11.66 -0.77
CA GLY A 43 -6.88 11.71 -2.24
C GLY A 43 -5.48 11.50 -2.79
N PHE A 44 -5.38 10.74 -3.88
CA PHE A 44 -4.15 10.53 -4.66
C PHE A 44 -4.47 9.90 -6.01
N THR A 45 -3.54 10.00 -6.94
CA THR A 45 -3.59 9.33 -8.24
C THR A 45 -2.46 8.34 -8.40
N ILE A 46 -2.67 7.32 -9.24
CA ILE A 46 -1.62 6.39 -9.69
C ILE A 46 -1.72 6.27 -11.21
N GLU A 47 -0.62 6.56 -11.89
CA GLU A 47 -0.51 6.43 -13.33
C GLU A 47 -0.29 4.97 -13.73
N GLN A 48 -0.72 4.60 -14.93
CA GLN A 48 -0.53 3.25 -15.45
C GLN A 48 0.95 2.88 -15.50
N GLY A 49 1.30 1.69 -15.00
CA GLY A 49 2.67 1.21 -14.90
C GLY A 49 3.47 1.79 -13.72
N GLN A 50 2.89 2.71 -12.93
CA GLN A 50 3.54 3.34 -11.78
C GLN A 50 3.35 2.54 -10.48
N THR A 51 4.31 2.65 -9.56
CA THR A 51 4.18 2.19 -8.18
C THR A 51 4.03 3.37 -7.22
N LEU A 52 2.88 3.46 -6.54
CA LEU A 52 2.72 4.34 -5.38
C LEU A 52 3.03 3.56 -4.10
N GLY A 53 4.07 3.98 -3.37
CA GLY A 53 4.36 3.49 -2.03
C GLY A 53 3.47 4.17 -0.99
N LEU A 54 2.76 3.40 -0.17
CA LEU A 54 1.97 3.92 0.95
C LEU A 54 2.61 3.49 2.26
N VAL A 55 3.17 4.45 3.01
CA VAL A 55 3.97 4.19 4.20
C VAL A 55 3.39 4.85 5.45
N GLY A 56 3.73 4.33 6.63
CA GLY A 56 3.33 4.86 7.93
C GLY A 56 3.37 3.80 9.02
N GLU A 57 3.22 4.20 10.28
CA GLU A 57 3.20 3.28 11.43
C GLU A 57 2.05 2.27 11.34
N SER A 58 2.17 1.15 12.08
CA SER A 58 1.06 0.19 12.23
C SER A 58 -0.17 0.89 12.80
N GLY A 59 -1.37 0.56 12.28
CA GLY A 59 -2.61 1.23 12.70
C GLY A 59 -2.89 2.58 12.04
N SER A 60 -2.03 3.09 11.14
CA SER A 60 -2.30 4.35 10.43
C SER A 60 -3.45 4.28 9.40
N GLY A 61 -3.90 3.07 9.00
CA GLY A 61 -5.01 2.84 8.07
C GLY A 61 -4.61 2.32 6.68
N LYS A 62 -3.34 2.05 6.41
CA LYS A 62 -2.81 1.62 5.09
C LYS A 62 -3.51 0.39 4.51
N THR A 63 -3.57 -0.70 5.26
CA THR A 63 -4.29 -1.93 4.85
C THR A 63 -5.76 -1.66 4.57
N THR A 64 -6.38 -0.75 5.35
CA THR A 64 -7.77 -0.36 5.15
C THR A 64 -7.96 0.35 3.80
N ILE A 65 -7.03 1.23 3.39
CA ILE A 65 -7.06 1.86 2.07
C ILE A 65 -7.02 0.79 0.98
N GLY A 66 -6.04 -0.11 1.02
CA GLY A 66 -5.91 -1.18 0.01
C GLY A 66 -7.19 -2.02 -0.12
N ARG A 67 -7.76 -2.46 1.00
CA ARG A 67 -9.01 -3.24 1.03
C ARG A 67 -10.23 -2.44 0.57
N THR A 68 -10.26 -1.13 0.80
CA THR A 68 -11.34 -0.27 0.34
C THR A 68 -11.25 -0.04 -1.18
N ILE A 69 -10.06 0.15 -1.73
CA ILE A 69 -9.85 0.34 -3.17
C ILE A 69 -10.34 -0.88 -3.97
N ILE A 70 -10.00 -2.09 -3.53
CA ILE A 70 -10.48 -3.33 -4.19
C ILE A 70 -11.92 -3.69 -3.80
N ARG A 71 -12.59 -2.82 -3.05
CA ARG A 71 -14.00 -2.99 -2.64
C ARG A 71 -14.26 -4.24 -1.79
N LEU A 72 -13.27 -4.68 -0.97
CA LEU A 72 -13.54 -5.59 0.16
C LEU A 72 -14.29 -4.87 1.28
N TYR A 73 -14.01 -3.58 1.47
CA TYR A 73 -14.81 -2.68 2.29
C TYR A 73 -15.56 -1.70 1.38
N LYS A 74 -16.84 -1.48 1.62
CA LYS A 74 -17.60 -0.41 0.99
C LYS A 74 -17.19 0.91 1.65
N PRO A 75 -16.69 1.91 0.90
CA PRO A 75 -16.31 3.18 1.49
C PRO A 75 -17.50 3.86 2.16
N THR A 76 -17.23 4.62 3.22
CA THR A 76 -18.25 5.44 3.89
C THR A 76 -18.61 6.64 3.01
N GLU A 77 -17.60 7.30 2.44
CA GLU A 77 -17.74 8.43 1.52
C GLU A 77 -16.55 8.46 0.54
N GLY A 78 -16.66 9.33 -0.46
CA GLY A 78 -15.61 9.55 -1.46
C GLY A 78 -15.78 8.71 -2.73
N GLN A 79 -14.79 8.79 -3.61
CA GLN A 79 -14.78 8.14 -4.92
C GLN A 79 -13.49 7.33 -5.12
N ILE A 80 -13.61 6.24 -5.86
CA ILE A 80 -12.49 5.39 -6.29
C ILE A 80 -12.66 5.19 -7.78
N ILE A 81 -12.01 6.05 -8.58
CA ILE A 81 -12.13 6.03 -10.03
C ILE A 81 -10.99 5.17 -10.58
N PHE A 82 -11.33 4.01 -11.12
CA PHE A 82 -10.42 3.10 -11.78
C PHE A 82 -10.74 3.06 -13.27
N ASP A 83 -9.78 3.47 -14.10
CA ASP A 83 -9.93 3.54 -15.55
C ASP A 83 -11.22 4.27 -15.99
N GLY A 84 -11.51 5.40 -15.32
CA GLY A 84 -12.70 6.23 -15.57
C GLY A 84 -14.00 5.76 -14.92
N GLN A 85 -14.01 4.63 -14.21
CA GLN A 85 -15.19 4.05 -13.57
C GLN A 85 -15.15 4.17 -12.04
N ASP A 86 -16.22 4.67 -11.40
CA ASP A 86 -16.28 4.82 -9.94
C ASP A 86 -16.62 3.52 -9.25
N LEU A 87 -15.61 2.82 -8.74
CA LEU A 87 -15.75 1.56 -7.99
C LEU A 87 -16.57 1.72 -6.71
N ALA A 88 -16.61 2.92 -6.10
CA ALA A 88 -17.31 3.14 -4.85
C ALA A 88 -18.83 2.90 -4.98
N ARG A 89 -19.37 3.07 -6.20
CA ARG A 89 -20.80 2.93 -6.51
C ARG A 89 -21.17 1.61 -7.17
N MET A 90 -20.18 0.82 -7.63
CA MET A 90 -20.43 -0.44 -8.31
C MET A 90 -20.93 -1.52 -7.36
N GLU A 91 -21.82 -2.38 -7.87
CA GLU A 91 -22.32 -3.55 -7.16
C GLU A 91 -22.54 -4.73 -8.15
N GLY A 92 -22.81 -5.92 -7.63
CA GLY A 92 -23.14 -7.09 -8.43
C GLY A 92 -22.06 -7.50 -9.44
N GLU A 93 -22.49 -7.79 -10.67
CA GLU A 93 -21.63 -8.32 -11.73
C GLU A 93 -20.59 -7.30 -12.22
N ASP A 94 -20.95 -6.00 -12.30
CA ASP A 94 -20.01 -4.95 -12.70
C ASP A 94 -18.81 -4.88 -11.75
N LEU A 95 -19.06 -4.92 -10.44
CA LEU A 95 -18.00 -4.97 -9.45
C LEU A 95 -17.17 -6.27 -9.55
N ARG A 96 -17.82 -7.40 -9.85
CA ARG A 96 -17.15 -8.66 -10.07
C ARG A 96 -16.20 -8.60 -11.26
N GLN A 97 -16.62 -8.01 -12.39
CA GLN A 97 -15.77 -7.86 -13.57
C GLN A 97 -14.58 -6.94 -13.32
N VAL A 98 -14.76 -5.82 -12.61
CA VAL A 98 -13.65 -4.94 -12.25
C VAL A 98 -12.66 -5.63 -11.31
N ARG A 99 -13.13 -6.46 -10.38
CA ARG A 99 -12.25 -7.25 -9.49
C ARG A 99 -11.33 -8.21 -10.25
N ARG A 100 -11.62 -8.58 -11.49
CA ARG A 100 -10.69 -9.29 -12.36
C ARG A 100 -9.47 -8.43 -12.69
N ARG A 101 -9.66 -7.11 -12.91
CA ARG A 101 -8.60 -6.16 -13.27
C ARG A 101 -7.83 -5.63 -12.05
N VAL A 102 -8.43 -5.72 -10.85
CA VAL A 102 -7.91 -5.16 -9.60
C VAL A 102 -7.71 -6.27 -8.57
N GLN A 103 -6.48 -6.59 -8.23
CA GLN A 103 -6.15 -7.70 -7.35
C GLN A 103 -5.43 -7.24 -6.07
N MET A 104 -5.28 -8.15 -5.10
CA MET A 104 -4.55 -7.90 -3.87
C MET A 104 -3.69 -9.10 -3.48
N VAL A 105 -2.46 -8.81 -3.09
CA VAL A 105 -1.59 -9.75 -2.38
C VAL A 105 -1.59 -9.35 -0.90
N PHE A 106 -2.05 -10.25 -0.05
CA PHE A 106 -2.22 -9.99 1.39
C PHE A 106 -0.92 -10.12 2.17
N GLN A 107 -0.87 -9.47 3.33
CA GLN A 107 0.29 -9.42 4.24
C GLN A 107 0.76 -10.80 4.71
N ASP A 108 -0.18 -11.69 5.04
CA ASP A 108 0.13 -13.03 5.53
C ASP A 108 -0.14 -14.08 4.44
N PRO A 109 0.92 -14.61 3.79
CA PRO A 109 0.76 -15.66 2.80
C PRO A 109 0.29 -16.99 3.41
N PHE A 110 0.47 -17.22 4.73
CA PHE A 110 -0.02 -18.40 5.41
C PHE A 110 -1.54 -18.36 5.56
N ALA A 111 -2.09 -17.21 5.98
CA ALA A 111 -3.53 -17.03 6.12
C ALA A 111 -4.26 -16.92 4.77
N SER A 112 -3.57 -16.48 3.71
CA SER A 112 -4.17 -16.27 2.38
C SER A 112 -4.24 -17.54 1.52
N LEU A 113 -3.42 -18.56 1.81
CA LEU A 113 -3.37 -19.83 1.09
C LEU A 113 -4.01 -20.93 1.93
N ASN A 114 -5.18 -21.43 1.52
CA ASN A 114 -5.84 -22.52 2.23
C ASN A 114 -4.96 -23.78 2.21
N PRO A 115 -4.51 -24.30 3.37
CA PRO A 115 -3.55 -25.41 3.45
C PRO A 115 -4.11 -26.76 2.97
N ARG A 116 -5.41 -26.86 2.73
CA ARG A 116 -6.08 -28.07 2.26
C ARG A 116 -6.05 -28.25 0.75
N PHE A 117 -5.70 -27.20 0.00
CA PHE A 117 -5.62 -27.21 -1.46
C PHE A 117 -4.18 -27.25 -1.91
N THR A 118 -3.94 -27.87 -3.07
CA THR A 118 -2.65 -27.81 -3.75
C THR A 118 -2.38 -26.39 -4.27
N ILE A 119 -1.10 -26.03 -4.46
CA ILE A 119 -0.76 -24.71 -5.00
C ILE A 119 -1.33 -24.51 -6.40
N GLY A 120 -1.41 -25.59 -7.19
CA GLY A 120 -2.07 -25.56 -8.50
C GLY A 120 -3.55 -25.17 -8.39
N SER A 121 -4.28 -25.78 -7.46
CA SER A 121 -5.68 -25.43 -7.23
C SER A 121 -5.85 -23.99 -6.76
N LEU A 122 -4.94 -23.50 -5.88
CA LEU A 122 -4.99 -22.13 -5.35
C LEU A 122 -4.72 -21.07 -6.43
N VAL A 123 -3.76 -21.32 -7.32
CA VAL A 123 -3.45 -20.40 -8.42
C VAL A 123 -4.51 -20.46 -9.52
N ALA A 124 -5.09 -21.64 -9.77
CA ALA A 124 -6.15 -21.86 -10.77
C ALA A 124 -7.53 -21.31 -10.33
N GLU A 125 -7.78 -21.20 -9.02
CA GLU A 125 -9.09 -20.82 -8.48
C GLU A 125 -9.69 -19.55 -9.12
N PRO A 126 -8.97 -18.42 -9.27
CA PRO A 126 -9.54 -17.24 -9.92
C PRO A 126 -9.91 -17.50 -11.40
N MET A 127 -9.12 -18.28 -12.12
CA MET A 127 -9.40 -18.62 -13.52
C MET A 127 -10.68 -19.47 -13.67
N HIS A 128 -10.91 -20.40 -12.73
CA HIS A 128 -12.18 -21.17 -12.69
C HIS A 128 -13.39 -20.27 -12.36
N ILE A 129 -13.25 -19.34 -11.38
CA ILE A 129 -14.32 -18.39 -11.00
C ILE A 129 -14.75 -17.53 -12.19
N PHE A 130 -13.80 -17.14 -13.06
CA PHE A 130 -14.07 -16.30 -14.22
C PHE A 130 -14.22 -17.09 -15.54
N ASN A 131 -14.29 -18.42 -15.49
CA ASN A 131 -14.46 -19.32 -16.64
C ASN A 131 -13.47 -19.04 -17.78
N MET A 132 -12.16 -18.96 -17.46
CA MET A 132 -11.10 -18.52 -18.37
C MET A 132 -10.54 -19.66 -19.26
N GLY A 133 -11.23 -20.75 -19.41
CA GLY A 133 -10.84 -21.88 -20.26
C GLY A 133 -11.25 -23.23 -19.68
N SER A 134 -10.87 -24.29 -20.38
CA SER A 134 -11.03 -25.68 -19.92
C SER A 134 -10.07 -26.01 -18.77
N SER A 135 -10.33 -27.06 -18.03
CA SER A 135 -9.46 -27.52 -16.93
C SER A 135 -8.04 -27.80 -17.37
N SER A 136 -7.83 -28.29 -18.61
CA SER A 136 -6.50 -28.54 -19.17
C SER A 136 -5.75 -27.23 -19.44
N GLU A 137 -6.39 -26.27 -20.09
CA GLU A 137 -5.80 -24.94 -20.39
C GLU A 137 -5.47 -24.18 -19.10
N ILE A 138 -6.36 -24.23 -18.09
CA ILE A 138 -6.12 -23.61 -16.79
C ILE A 138 -4.94 -24.27 -16.07
N ARG A 139 -4.80 -25.60 -16.15
CA ARG A 139 -3.65 -26.31 -15.55
C ARG A 139 -2.34 -25.92 -16.23
N GLU A 140 -2.31 -25.85 -17.55
CA GLU A 140 -1.15 -25.41 -18.33
C GLU A 140 -0.75 -23.98 -17.98
N LYS A 141 -1.71 -23.06 -17.98
CA LYS A 141 -1.50 -21.67 -17.58
C LYS A 141 -1.01 -21.54 -16.14
N THR A 142 -1.49 -22.40 -15.24
CA THR A 142 -1.03 -22.44 -13.85
C THR A 142 0.45 -22.86 -13.78
N ALA A 143 0.85 -23.87 -14.54
CA ALA A 143 2.25 -24.31 -14.61
C ALA A 143 3.17 -23.21 -15.16
N GLU A 144 2.73 -22.48 -16.22
CA GLU A 144 3.45 -21.32 -16.74
C GLU A 144 3.63 -20.23 -15.68
N LEU A 145 2.55 -19.88 -14.94
CA LEU A 145 2.58 -18.85 -13.90
C LEU A 145 3.52 -19.21 -12.76
N LEU A 146 3.60 -20.47 -12.36
CA LEU A 146 4.61 -20.93 -11.40
C LEU A 146 6.03 -20.65 -11.92
N GLY A 147 6.29 -20.93 -13.19
CA GLY A 147 7.57 -20.59 -13.86
C GLY A 147 7.85 -19.09 -13.86
N VAL A 148 6.85 -18.25 -14.16
CA VAL A 148 6.94 -16.78 -14.19
C VAL A 148 7.38 -16.23 -12.83
N VAL A 149 6.88 -16.78 -11.72
CA VAL A 149 7.30 -16.35 -10.36
C VAL A 149 8.56 -17.07 -9.86
N GLY A 150 9.23 -17.88 -10.71
CA GLY A 150 10.48 -18.56 -10.40
C GLY A 150 10.30 -19.80 -9.52
N LEU A 151 9.18 -20.48 -9.64
CA LEU A 151 8.92 -21.79 -9.05
C LEU A 151 8.93 -22.86 -10.15
N ARG A 152 9.22 -24.11 -9.78
CA ARG A 152 9.17 -25.22 -10.74
C ARG A 152 7.72 -25.56 -11.09
N PRO A 153 7.35 -25.73 -12.36
CA PRO A 153 6.00 -26.12 -12.77
C PRO A 153 5.52 -27.42 -12.12
N GLU A 154 6.45 -28.37 -11.85
CA GLU A 154 6.14 -29.67 -11.24
C GLU A 154 5.63 -29.53 -9.78
N TYR A 155 5.74 -28.36 -9.17
CA TYR A 155 5.23 -28.11 -7.81
C TYR A 155 3.70 -27.95 -7.76
N ILE A 156 3.03 -28.00 -8.92
CA ILE A 156 1.58 -27.75 -9.06
C ILE A 156 0.72 -28.62 -8.11
N ASP A 157 1.15 -29.87 -7.84
CA ASP A 157 0.41 -30.82 -7.00
C ASP A 157 0.84 -30.81 -5.52
N ARG A 158 1.78 -29.92 -5.13
CA ARG A 158 2.23 -29.78 -3.74
C ARG A 158 1.33 -28.88 -2.94
N TYR A 159 1.45 -28.97 -1.59
CA TYR A 159 0.68 -28.20 -0.64
C TYR A 159 1.46 -27.01 -0.08
N PRO A 160 0.79 -25.92 0.36
CA PRO A 160 1.46 -24.72 0.87
C PRO A 160 2.46 -24.98 2.02
N HIS A 161 2.21 -25.96 2.88
CA HIS A 161 3.09 -26.26 4.02
C HIS A 161 4.46 -26.82 3.62
N GLU A 162 4.63 -27.26 2.37
CA GLU A 162 5.90 -27.76 1.83
C GLU A 162 6.84 -26.64 1.34
N PHE A 163 6.40 -25.37 1.43
CA PHE A 163 7.11 -24.22 0.87
C PHE A 163 7.59 -23.26 1.97
N SER A 164 8.73 -22.59 1.70
CA SER A 164 9.22 -21.49 2.54
C SER A 164 8.30 -20.27 2.45
N GLY A 165 8.42 -19.33 3.40
CA GLY A 165 7.64 -18.08 3.39
C GLY A 165 7.76 -17.30 2.07
N GLY A 166 8.97 -17.16 1.56
CA GLY A 166 9.20 -16.47 0.27
C GLY A 166 8.63 -17.21 -0.94
N GLN A 167 8.63 -18.55 -0.93
CA GLN A 167 7.97 -19.33 -1.97
C GLN A 167 6.45 -19.21 -1.91
N ARG A 168 5.85 -19.20 -0.71
CA ARG A 168 4.41 -18.95 -0.53
C ARG A 168 4.02 -17.56 -0.99
N GLN A 169 4.86 -16.56 -0.73
CA GLN A 169 4.62 -15.21 -1.27
C GLN A 169 4.61 -15.19 -2.80
N ARG A 170 5.53 -15.91 -3.46
CA ARG A 170 5.54 -16.06 -4.92
C ARG A 170 4.28 -16.77 -5.43
N ILE A 171 3.75 -17.77 -4.69
CA ILE A 171 2.48 -18.44 -5.02
C ILE A 171 1.31 -17.44 -4.93
N ALA A 172 1.26 -16.62 -3.88
CA ALA A 172 0.23 -15.58 -3.74
C ALA A 172 0.29 -14.55 -4.88
N VAL A 173 1.50 -14.17 -5.32
CA VAL A 173 1.69 -13.32 -6.50
C VAL A 173 1.22 -14.03 -7.78
N ALA A 174 1.55 -15.32 -7.99
CA ALA A 174 1.09 -16.09 -9.15
C ALA A 174 -0.46 -16.17 -9.19
N ARG A 175 -1.10 -16.38 -8.02
CA ARG A 175 -2.57 -16.37 -7.89
C ARG A 175 -3.16 -15.02 -8.31
N ALA A 176 -2.59 -13.92 -7.87
CA ALA A 176 -3.04 -12.59 -8.26
C ALA A 176 -2.90 -12.33 -9.76
N LEU A 177 -1.81 -12.83 -10.38
CA LEU A 177 -1.54 -12.70 -11.81
C LEU A 177 -2.44 -13.56 -12.69
N SER A 178 -3.04 -14.62 -12.16
CA SER A 178 -3.72 -15.68 -12.95
C SER A 178 -4.84 -15.16 -13.85
N ILE A 179 -5.46 -14.04 -13.48
CA ILE A 179 -6.57 -13.42 -14.22
C ILE A 179 -6.18 -12.15 -14.97
N ASN A 180 -4.87 -11.94 -15.20
CA ASN A 180 -4.29 -10.80 -15.92
C ASN A 180 -4.77 -9.43 -15.38
N PRO A 181 -4.45 -9.08 -14.13
CA PRO A 181 -4.82 -7.80 -13.54
C PRO A 181 -4.03 -6.64 -14.17
N GLU A 182 -4.57 -5.44 -14.05
CA GLU A 182 -3.89 -4.19 -14.43
C GLU A 182 -3.34 -3.46 -13.19
N PHE A 183 -3.99 -3.68 -12.04
CA PHE A 183 -3.65 -3.04 -10.77
C PHE A 183 -3.59 -4.07 -9.65
N ILE A 184 -2.52 -4.03 -8.85
CA ILE A 184 -2.35 -4.91 -7.70
C ILE A 184 -2.04 -4.09 -6.44
N VAL A 185 -2.82 -4.29 -5.40
CA VAL A 185 -2.49 -3.85 -4.04
C VAL A 185 -1.57 -4.88 -3.41
N LEU A 186 -0.36 -4.47 -3.03
CA LEU A 186 0.64 -5.28 -2.34
C LEU A 186 0.65 -4.86 -0.87
N ASP A 187 -0.07 -5.58 0.00
CA ASP A 187 -0.20 -5.25 1.43
C ASP A 187 0.92 -5.93 2.21
N GLU A 188 1.94 -5.16 2.57
CA GLU A 188 3.15 -5.61 3.29
C GLU A 188 3.78 -6.91 2.73
N PRO A 189 4.03 -7.00 1.41
CA PRO A 189 4.31 -8.28 0.75
C PRO A 189 5.64 -8.92 1.14
N VAL A 190 6.48 -8.23 1.91
CA VAL A 190 7.81 -8.70 2.30
C VAL A 190 8.11 -8.53 3.80
N SER A 191 7.13 -8.13 4.61
CA SER A 191 7.34 -7.80 6.03
C SER A 191 7.78 -9.01 6.88
N ALA A 192 7.29 -10.21 6.56
CA ALA A 192 7.59 -11.45 7.27
C ALA A 192 8.77 -12.25 6.67
N LEU A 193 9.55 -11.66 5.75
CA LEU A 193 10.62 -12.34 5.04
C LEU A 193 12.01 -11.88 5.49
N ASP A 194 12.95 -12.81 5.49
CA ASP A 194 14.38 -12.52 5.70
C ASP A 194 14.92 -11.57 4.63
N VAL A 195 15.98 -10.81 4.96
CA VAL A 195 16.51 -9.73 4.11
C VAL A 195 16.87 -10.21 2.69
N SER A 196 17.51 -11.38 2.55
CA SER A 196 17.89 -11.93 1.25
C SER A 196 16.69 -12.37 0.40
N ILE A 197 15.70 -12.98 1.02
CA ILE A 197 14.46 -13.41 0.36
C ILE A 197 13.61 -12.20 0.01
N ARG A 198 13.57 -11.18 0.87
CA ARG A 198 12.91 -9.89 0.63
C ARG A 198 13.38 -9.26 -0.68
N ALA A 199 14.72 -9.13 -0.86
CA ALA A 199 15.29 -8.59 -2.09
C ALA A 199 14.88 -9.37 -3.35
N GLN A 200 14.85 -10.71 -3.26
CA GLN A 200 14.41 -11.55 -4.38
C GLN A 200 12.94 -11.33 -4.76
N VAL A 201 12.04 -11.15 -3.77
CA VAL A 201 10.62 -10.89 -4.02
C VAL A 201 10.43 -9.48 -4.61
N LEU A 202 11.16 -8.47 -4.11
CA LEU A 202 11.10 -7.11 -4.68
C LEU A 202 11.56 -7.08 -6.14
N ASN A 203 12.68 -7.73 -6.46
CA ASN A 203 13.17 -7.84 -7.84
C ASN A 203 12.16 -8.60 -8.74
N LEU A 204 11.50 -9.63 -8.19
CA LEU A 204 10.43 -10.33 -8.90
C LEU A 204 9.28 -9.37 -9.23
N LEU A 205 8.79 -8.60 -8.25
CA LEU A 205 7.68 -7.65 -8.44
C LEU A 205 8.00 -6.59 -9.49
N GLN A 206 9.22 -6.01 -9.49
CA GLN A 206 9.67 -5.07 -10.52
C GLN A 206 9.74 -5.70 -11.91
N ARG A 207 10.27 -6.93 -12.02
CA ARG A 207 10.29 -7.65 -13.30
C ARG A 207 8.88 -7.91 -13.83
N LEU A 208 7.95 -8.33 -12.97
CA LEU A 208 6.55 -8.57 -13.33
C LEU A 208 5.84 -7.28 -13.74
N GLN A 209 6.13 -6.17 -13.06
CA GLN A 209 5.61 -4.85 -13.41
C GLN A 209 5.98 -4.48 -14.85
N ASN A 210 7.27 -4.60 -15.20
CA ASN A 210 7.75 -4.29 -16.55
C ASN A 210 7.21 -5.27 -17.59
N GLN A 211 7.15 -6.57 -17.27
CA GLN A 211 6.71 -7.61 -18.20
C GLN A 211 5.22 -7.53 -18.52
N PHE A 212 4.38 -7.19 -17.55
CA PHE A 212 2.92 -7.20 -17.67
C PHE A 212 2.31 -5.79 -17.60
N ASN A 213 3.15 -4.74 -17.57
CA ASN A 213 2.72 -3.34 -17.43
C ASN A 213 1.79 -3.13 -16.21
N LEU A 214 2.15 -3.73 -15.07
CA LEU A 214 1.34 -3.69 -13.86
C LEU A 214 1.47 -2.35 -13.15
N THR A 215 0.39 -1.91 -12.55
CA THR A 215 0.36 -0.74 -11.67
C THR A 215 0.23 -1.22 -10.23
N TYR A 216 1.01 -0.63 -9.31
CA TYR A 216 1.04 -1.09 -7.91
C TYR A 216 0.66 0.00 -6.91
N LEU A 217 -0.12 -0.39 -5.90
CA LEU A 217 -0.14 0.27 -4.60
C LEU A 217 0.65 -0.60 -3.63
N PHE A 218 1.87 -0.17 -3.29
CA PHE A 218 2.78 -0.90 -2.42
C PHE A 218 2.67 -0.38 -0.97
N VAL A 219 2.02 -1.14 -0.11
CA VAL A 219 1.84 -0.81 1.31
C VAL A 219 3.00 -1.38 2.12
N SER A 220 3.63 -0.54 2.94
CA SER A 220 4.71 -0.96 3.84
C SER A 220 4.80 -0.04 5.06
N HIS A 221 5.39 -0.53 6.14
CA HIS A 221 5.84 0.29 7.26
C HIS A 221 7.35 0.61 7.17
N ASP A 222 8.06 0.02 6.20
CA ASP A 222 9.51 0.15 6.01
C ASP A 222 9.83 1.01 4.79
N LEU A 223 10.25 2.26 5.04
CA LEU A 223 10.66 3.19 3.99
C LEU A 223 11.88 2.68 3.20
N SER A 224 12.80 1.92 3.83
CA SER A 224 13.96 1.39 3.10
C SER A 224 13.55 0.46 1.97
N VAL A 225 12.49 -0.32 2.16
CA VAL A 225 11.90 -1.21 1.14
C VAL A 225 11.23 -0.40 0.04
N VAL A 226 10.41 0.58 0.42
CA VAL A 226 9.64 1.40 -0.53
C VAL A 226 10.53 2.21 -1.45
N ARG A 227 11.69 2.67 -0.97
CA ARG A 227 12.70 3.37 -1.78
C ARG A 227 13.13 2.60 -3.04
N HIS A 228 13.13 1.27 -2.97
CA HIS A 228 13.58 0.43 -4.10
C HIS A 228 12.50 0.20 -5.17
N VAL A 229 11.21 0.29 -4.81
CA VAL A 229 10.13 -0.14 -5.71
C VAL A 229 9.17 0.97 -6.09
N ALA A 230 9.07 2.05 -5.30
CA ALA A 230 8.11 3.11 -5.54
C ALA A 230 8.66 4.22 -6.44
N ASP A 231 7.81 4.78 -7.28
CA ASP A 231 8.05 6.00 -8.05
C ASP A 231 7.65 7.24 -7.23
N ARG A 232 6.49 7.16 -6.57
CA ARG A 232 5.98 8.20 -5.66
C ARG A 232 5.66 7.57 -4.31
N ILE A 233 5.69 8.37 -3.24
CA ILE A 233 5.45 7.89 -1.88
C ILE A 233 4.42 8.77 -1.20
N ALA A 234 3.39 8.14 -0.65
CA ALA A 234 2.40 8.74 0.24
C ALA A 234 2.68 8.29 1.68
N VAL A 235 2.88 9.27 2.58
CA VAL A 235 3.09 9.03 4.01
C VAL A 235 1.78 9.21 4.75
N MET A 236 1.35 8.17 5.45
CA MET A 236 0.08 8.13 6.14
C MET A 236 0.24 8.19 7.66
N TYR A 237 -0.51 9.07 8.30
CA TYR A 237 -0.59 9.19 9.74
C TYR A 237 -2.05 9.32 10.19
N LEU A 238 -2.47 8.46 11.12
CA LEU A 238 -3.79 8.49 11.77
C LEU A 238 -4.95 8.75 10.78
N GLY A 239 -5.05 7.94 9.74
CA GLY A 239 -6.14 7.98 8.75
C GLY A 239 -5.99 9.02 7.64
N ARG A 240 -4.92 9.82 7.60
CA ARG A 240 -4.67 10.83 6.56
C ARG A 240 -3.32 10.69 5.89
N ILE A 241 -3.23 11.11 4.63
CA ILE A 241 -1.95 11.34 3.96
C ILE A 241 -1.44 12.68 4.46
N VAL A 242 -0.25 12.68 5.05
CA VAL A 242 0.41 13.88 5.58
C VAL A 242 1.49 14.42 4.67
N GLU A 243 2.02 13.57 3.78
CA GLU A 243 2.98 13.96 2.75
C GLU A 243 2.86 13.04 1.54
N LEU A 244 3.00 13.57 0.32
CA LEU A 244 3.01 12.84 -0.95
C LEU A 244 4.01 13.54 -1.88
N ALA A 245 4.97 12.79 -2.39
CA ALA A 245 5.97 13.32 -3.33
C ALA A 245 6.58 12.21 -4.20
N ASP A 246 7.33 12.61 -5.21
CA ASP A 246 8.27 11.73 -5.89
C ASP A 246 9.24 11.12 -4.88
N ARG A 247 9.62 9.85 -5.07
CA ARG A 247 10.49 9.13 -4.17
C ARG A 247 11.75 9.92 -3.82
N ASP A 248 12.51 10.33 -4.84
CA ASP A 248 13.82 10.95 -4.61
C ASP A 248 13.67 12.33 -3.93
N GLU A 249 12.60 13.07 -4.24
CA GLU A 249 12.30 14.34 -3.60
C GLU A 249 11.91 14.16 -2.13
N LEU A 250 11.09 13.17 -1.79
CA LEU A 250 10.70 12.89 -0.41
C LEU A 250 11.91 12.52 0.48
N TYR A 251 12.87 11.74 -0.06
CA TYR A 251 14.09 11.39 0.68
C TYR A 251 15.07 12.55 0.80
N ALA A 252 15.18 13.39 -0.22
CA ALA A 252 16.10 14.53 -0.23
C ALA A 252 15.60 15.73 0.58
N ALA A 253 14.28 15.99 0.56
CA ALA A 253 13.68 17.20 1.14
C ALA A 253 12.29 16.95 1.72
N PRO A 254 12.14 16.13 2.78
CA PRO A 254 10.85 15.90 3.43
C PRO A 254 10.23 17.22 3.90
N LYS A 255 8.91 17.34 3.82
CA LYS A 255 8.15 18.55 4.17
C LYS A 255 7.24 18.35 5.38
N HIS A 256 7.22 17.15 5.96
CA HIS A 256 6.46 16.86 7.18
C HIS A 256 7.37 16.28 8.28
N PRO A 257 7.30 16.76 9.54
CA PRO A 257 8.17 16.29 10.63
C PRO A 257 8.03 14.80 10.94
N TYR A 258 6.87 14.20 10.66
CA TYR A 258 6.67 12.77 10.79
C TYR A 258 7.50 11.98 9.75
N THR A 259 7.50 12.43 8.48
CA THR A 259 8.34 11.83 7.42
C THR A 259 9.82 11.94 7.77
N GLN A 260 10.25 13.11 8.27
CA GLN A 260 11.63 13.32 8.76
C GLN A 260 11.99 12.30 9.85
N ALA A 261 11.09 12.06 10.81
CA ALA A 261 11.31 11.09 11.88
C ALA A 261 11.40 9.66 11.33
N LEU A 262 10.50 9.25 10.41
CA LEU A 262 10.54 7.94 9.76
C LEU A 262 11.83 7.74 8.96
N LEU A 263 12.26 8.73 8.17
CA LEU A 263 13.52 8.69 7.43
C LEU A 263 14.72 8.61 8.39
N SER A 264 14.65 9.30 9.53
CA SER A 264 15.69 9.23 10.55
C SER A 264 15.83 7.86 11.20
N ALA A 265 14.87 6.97 11.07
CA ALA A 265 14.90 5.63 11.61
C ALA A 265 15.50 4.57 10.66
N ILE A 266 15.70 4.91 9.36
CA ILE A 266 16.27 3.97 8.38
C ILE A 266 17.76 3.74 8.71
N PRO A 267 18.23 2.51 8.97
CA PRO A 267 19.65 2.25 9.24
C PRO A 267 20.53 2.61 8.04
N ILE A 268 21.68 3.24 8.31
CA ILE A 268 22.68 3.51 7.28
C ILE A 268 23.76 2.41 7.35
N PRO A 269 24.11 1.75 6.23
CA PRO A 269 25.07 0.65 6.22
C PRO A 269 26.49 1.07 6.65
N ASP A 270 26.80 2.38 6.67
CA ASP A 270 28.11 2.89 7.11
C ASP A 270 28.13 3.10 8.63
N PRO A 271 28.95 2.32 9.40
CA PRO A 271 29.03 2.44 10.85
C PRO A 271 29.52 3.80 11.34
N GLN A 272 30.32 4.55 10.55
CA GLN A 272 30.83 5.86 10.95
C GLN A 272 29.78 6.94 10.82
N ILE A 273 28.97 6.89 9.76
CA ILE A 273 27.86 7.79 9.54
C ILE A 273 26.76 7.48 10.56
N GLU A 274 26.42 6.19 10.76
CA GLU A 274 25.38 5.77 11.72
C GLU A 274 25.69 6.25 13.15
N LYS A 275 26.95 6.24 13.59
CA LYS A 275 27.35 6.76 14.92
C LYS A 275 27.17 8.27 15.08
N ARG A 276 27.25 9.04 14.02
CA ARG A 276 27.10 10.52 14.04
C ARG A 276 25.64 10.95 13.88
N ARG A 277 24.80 10.07 13.40
CA ARG A 277 23.41 10.35 13.09
C ARG A 277 22.58 10.54 14.36
N ARG A 278 21.73 11.57 14.35
CA ARG A 278 20.73 11.80 15.41
C ARG A 278 19.38 11.23 14.95
N ARG A 279 19.03 10.08 15.50
CA ARG A 279 17.71 9.51 15.31
C ARG A 279 16.67 10.38 16.03
N ILE A 280 15.60 10.77 15.32
CA ILE A 280 14.46 11.49 15.90
C ILE A 280 13.54 10.46 16.54
N ILE A 281 13.52 10.45 17.87
CA ILE A 281 12.64 9.57 18.66
C ILE A 281 11.32 10.33 18.88
N LEU A 282 10.24 9.78 18.31
CA LEU A 282 8.91 10.32 18.54
C LEU A 282 8.44 9.95 19.95
N SER A 283 8.06 10.95 20.74
CA SER A 283 7.54 10.75 22.10
C SER A 283 6.07 10.36 22.07
N GLY A 284 5.66 9.51 23.01
CA GLY A 284 4.26 9.07 23.18
C GLY A 284 3.80 8.04 22.15
N ASP A 285 2.64 7.45 22.43
CA ASP A 285 1.99 6.45 21.58
C ASP A 285 1.22 7.11 20.43
N LEU A 286 0.91 6.30 19.40
CA LEU A 286 0.01 6.71 18.33
C LEU A 286 -1.37 7.03 18.94
N PRO A 287 -1.93 8.25 18.72
CA PRO A 287 -3.25 8.56 19.21
C PRO A 287 -4.32 7.61 18.67
N SER A 288 -5.40 7.46 19.43
CA SER A 288 -6.50 6.59 19.04
C SER A 288 -7.23 7.14 17.81
N PRO A 289 -7.52 6.32 16.79
CA PRO A 289 -8.34 6.72 15.64
C PRO A 289 -9.83 6.95 16.01
N ILE A 290 -10.20 6.70 17.26
CA ILE A 290 -11.53 7.00 17.82
C ILE A 290 -11.56 8.46 18.30
N ASN A 291 -10.51 8.88 19.03
CA ASN A 291 -10.38 10.21 19.63
C ASN A 291 -9.25 10.95 18.93
N ILE A 292 -9.53 11.46 17.73
CA ILE A 292 -8.55 12.17 16.92
C ILE A 292 -8.23 13.52 17.58
N PRO A 293 -6.94 13.88 17.74
CA PRO A 293 -6.53 15.20 18.25
C PRO A 293 -7.09 16.32 17.38
N SER A 294 -7.44 17.46 18.03
CA SER A 294 -7.82 18.70 17.32
C SER A 294 -6.65 19.28 16.54
N GLY A 295 -6.94 20.05 15.49
CA GLY A 295 -5.90 20.62 14.64
C GLY A 295 -5.06 19.55 13.91
N CYS A 296 -3.76 19.78 13.80
CA CYS A 296 -2.83 18.84 13.20
C CYS A 296 -2.79 17.52 13.99
N ARG A 297 -3.11 16.40 13.36
CA ARG A 297 -3.16 15.07 14.03
C ARG A 297 -1.83 14.64 14.64
N PHE A 298 -0.72 15.16 14.10
CA PHE A 298 0.61 14.84 14.58
C PHE A 298 1.11 15.75 15.72
N HIS A 299 0.40 16.83 16.08
CA HIS A 299 0.89 17.83 17.03
C HIS A 299 1.28 17.24 18.39
N THR A 300 0.62 16.19 18.86
CA THR A 300 0.90 15.55 20.16
C THR A 300 2.27 14.86 20.22
N ARG A 301 2.86 14.53 19.06
CA ARG A 301 4.17 13.85 18.92
C ARG A 301 5.19 14.69 18.14
N CYS A 302 4.78 15.85 17.64
CA CYS A 302 5.60 16.70 16.79
C CYS A 302 6.60 17.51 17.63
N PRO A 303 7.93 17.39 17.40
CA PRO A 303 8.92 18.19 18.13
C PRO A 303 8.87 19.68 17.76
N MET A 304 8.18 20.05 16.67
CA MET A 304 8.03 21.41 16.17
C MET A 304 6.65 22.00 16.45
N ALA A 305 5.81 21.31 17.25
CA ALA A 305 4.43 21.74 17.51
C ALA A 305 4.35 23.12 18.13
N GLN A 306 3.49 23.98 17.58
CA GLN A 306 3.16 25.31 18.10
C GLN A 306 1.65 25.40 18.37
N GLN A 307 1.20 26.55 18.92
CA GLN A 307 -0.20 26.74 19.29
C GLN A 307 -1.15 26.53 18.11
N ILE A 308 -0.83 27.06 16.93
CA ILE A 308 -1.63 26.89 15.72
C ILE A 308 -1.83 25.41 15.34
N CYS A 309 -0.85 24.55 15.61
CA CYS A 309 -0.96 23.10 15.32
C CYS A 309 -2.01 22.40 16.19
N ARG A 310 -2.38 22.97 17.34
CA ARG A 310 -3.43 22.43 18.23
C ARG A 310 -4.82 22.89 17.84
N GLU A 311 -4.92 24.03 17.17
CA GLU A 311 -6.16 24.71 16.87
C GLU A 311 -6.62 24.49 15.44
N VAL A 312 -5.69 24.49 14.47
CA VAL A 312 -5.98 24.46 13.04
C VAL A 312 -5.38 23.21 12.40
N ASP A 313 -6.21 22.48 11.66
CA ASP A 313 -5.76 21.35 10.85
C ASP A 313 -5.05 21.89 9.60
N PRO A 314 -3.77 21.55 9.35
CA PRO A 314 -3.05 22.06 8.18
C PRO A 314 -3.64 21.51 6.89
N ALA A 315 -3.80 22.36 5.89
CA ALA A 315 -4.24 21.94 4.58
C ALA A 315 -3.19 21.02 3.92
N PHE A 316 -3.66 19.98 3.24
CA PHE A 316 -2.82 19.16 2.39
C PHE A 316 -2.65 19.88 1.04
N GLU A 317 -1.56 20.57 0.86
CA GLU A 317 -1.34 21.47 -0.27
C GLU A 317 0.05 21.28 -0.88
N ARG A 318 0.20 21.74 -2.13
CA ARG A 318 1.47 21.72 -2.84
C ARG A 318 2.49 22.63 -2.17
N LYS A 319 3.66 22.10 -1.91
CA LYS A 319 4.83 22.82 -1.39
C LYS A 319 5.81 23.12 -2.53
N GLU A 320 6.94 23.73 -2.22
CA GLU A 320 8.02 23.89 -3.21
C GLU A 320 8.47 22.51 -3.70
N GLY A 321 8.68 22.39 -5.01
CA GLY A 321 9.01 21.13 -5.69
C GLY A 321 8.04 20.85 -6.85
N ARG A 322 8.24 19.70 -7.56
CA ARG A 322 7.41 19.38 -8.73
C ARG A 322 5.99 18.99 -8.34
N GLU A 323 5.82 17.90 -7.62
CA GLU A 323 4.51 17.40 -7.14
C GLU A 323 4.63 16.98 -5.66
N HIS A 324 5.12 17.88 -4.83
CA HIS A 324 5.32 17.68 -3.41
C HIS A 324 4.18 18.30 -2.61
N TYR A 325 3.39 17.48 -1.96
CA TYR A 325 2.25 17.88 -1.13
C TYR A 325 2.52 17.52 0.32
N ALA A 326 2.21 18.43 1.25
CA ALA A 326 2.34 18.17 2.68
C ALA A 326 1.29 18.92 3.50
N ALA A 327 0.83 18.29 4.59
CA ALA A 327 -0.08 18.87 5.58
C ALA A 327 0.71 19.35 6.81
N CYS A 328 1.46 20.44 6.69
CA CYS A 328 2.24 21.02 7.77
C CYS A 328 2.26 22.54 7.69
N HIS A 329 2.01 23.24 8.81
CA HIS A 329 2.09 24.71 8.93
C HIS A 329 3.52 25.24 8.80
N PHE A 330 4.54 24.40 9.03
CA PHE A 330 5.96 24.76 9.08
C PHE A 330 6.82 23.88 8.18
N SER A 331 6.30 23.50 7.03
CA SER A 331 6.98 22.58 6.09
C SER A 331 8.36 23.08 5.65
N GLU A 332 8.56 24.41 5.58
CA GLU A 332 9.83 25.05 5.23
C GLU A 332 10.95 24.89 6.28
N ARG A 333 10.56 24.54 7.52
CA ARG A 333 11.51 24.28 8.63
C ARG A 333 11.91 22.82 8.77
N VAL A 334 11.30 21.94 8.00
CA VAL A 334 11.63 20.53 7.99
C VAL A 334 12.90 20.34 7.16
N THR A 335 13.93 19.82 7.79
CA THR A 335 15.21 19.52 7.12
C THR A 335 15.37 18.01 6.92
N PRO A 336 16.06 17.55 5.86
CA PRO A 336 16.39 16.14 5.77
C PRO A 336 17.17 15.69 7.00
N PRO A 337 17.00 14.43 7.45
CA PRO A 337 17.86 13.90 8.52
C PRO A 337 19.31 13.96 8.06
N VAL A 338 20.18 14.50 8.91
CA VAL A 338 21.62 14.60 8.62
C VAL A 338 22.16 13.19 8.37
N ALA A 339 22.67 12.97 7.17
CA ALA A 339 23.37 11.74 6.78
C ALA A 339 24.72 11.63 7.48
#